data_6189fc0a38f16fbbc4f1ea76b578e7d3
#
_entry.id   6189fc0a38f16fbbc4f1ea76b578e7d3
#
_cell.length_a   1.000
_cell.length_b   1.000
_cell.length_c   1.000
_cell.angle_alpha   90.00
_cell.angle_beta   90.00
_cell.angle_gamma   90.00
#
_symmetry.space_group_name_H-M   'P 1'
#
loop_
_entity.id
_entity.type
_entity.pdbx_description
1 polymer ?
#
loop_
_entity_poly.entity_id
_entity_poly.type
_entity_poly.pdbx_seq_one_letter_code
_entity_poly.pdbx_strand_id
1 'polypeptide(L)'
;MELQEIYKQATENNICKEWQEKMKADLSFKNLCEMYFNGDDWSMEKNFPNVETLRNFKGKIEAYGLFTDYVGMPNILSKMAFFGDSDVKLNYDGFSVSQLILRHSAKAKITASEYAIVILNILDNAEVEIEAIDNSRVEVFSYGNSNIKYTGDVRITKSSFK
;
A
#
# COMPACT_ATOMS: atom_id res chain seq x y z
N MET A 1 -6.43 2.08 -20.91
CA MET A 1 -5.17 1.28 -20.85
C MET A 1 -5.53 -0.19 -20.74
N GLU A 2 -4.90 -1.01 -21.53
CA GLU A 2 -5.10 -2.46 -21.52
C GLU A 2 -4.20 -3.14 -20.50
N LEU A 3 -4.63 -4.28 -19.95
CA LEU A 3 -3.83 -5.01 -18.96
C LEU A 3 -2.50 -5.54 -19.53
N GLN A 4 -2.43 -5.83 -20.83
CA GLN A 4 -1.19 -6.17 -21.51
C GLN A 4 -0.13 -5.07 -21.41
N GLU A 5 -0.54 -3.81 -21.35
CA GLU A 5 0.39 -2.70 -21.18
C GLU A 5 1.09 -2.76 -19.82
N ILE A 6 0.37 -3.19 -18.76
CA ILE A 6 0.97 -3.41 -17.44
C ILE A 6 2.06 -4.49 -17.50
N TYR A 7 1.80 -5.59 -18.19
CA TYR A 7 2.80 -6.65 -18.39
C TYR A 7 4.05 -6.12 -19.10
N LYS A 8 3.85 -5.33 -20.15
CA LYS A 8 4.96 -4.71 -20.89
C LYS A 8 5.78 -3.79 -19.98
N GLN A 9 5.12 -2.90 -19.24
CA GLN A 9 5.79 -2.00 -18.30
C GLN A 9 6.55 -2.76 -17.20
N ALA A 10 5.99 -3.84 -16.66
CA ALA A 10 6.66 -4.69 -15.69
C ALA A 10 7.95 -5.31 -16.26
N THR A 11 7.87 -5.78 -17.50
CA THR A 11 9.03 -6.35 -18.21
C THR A 11 10.12 -5.30 -18.44
N GLU A 12 9.75 -4.09 -18.84
CA GLU A 12 10.65 -2.94 -19.01
C GLU A 12 11.33 -2.54 -17.67
N ASN A 13 10.66 -2.78 -16.54
CA ASN A 13 11.20 -2.57 -15.20
C ASN A 13 11.99 -3.78 -14.67
N ASN A 14 12.32 -4.75 -15.51
CA ASN A 14 13.12 -5.93 -15.18
C ASN A 14 12.49 -6.84 -14.13
N ILE A 15 11.18 -7.03 -14.17
CA ILE A 15 10.53 -8.04 -13.34
C ILE A 15 11.13 -9.43 -13.66
N CYS A 16 11.35 -10.24 -12.63
CA CYS A 16 11.97 -11.55 -12.83
C CYS A 16 11.07 -12.49 -13.64
N LYS A 17 11.69 -13.50 -14.28
CA LYS A 17 11.00 -14.41 -15.17
C LYS A 17 9.83 -15.14 -14.51
N GLU A 18 9.98 -15.58 -13.27
CA GLU A 18 8.92 -16.25 -12.52
C GLU A 18 7.67 -15.38 -12.41
N TRP A 19 7.83 -14.10 -12.06
CA TRP A 19 6.74 -13.17 -11.95
C TRP A 19 6.13 -12.79 -13.31
N GLN A 20 6.96 -12.73 -14.38
CA GLN A 20 6.47 -12.56 -15.75
C GLN A 20 5.51 -13.70 -16.13
N GLU A 21 5.87 -14.94 -15.81
CA GLU A 21 5.05 -16.11 -16.09
C GLU A 21 3.75 -16.10 -15.29
N LYS A 22 3.79 -15.69 -14.02
CA LYS A 22 2.59 -15.51 -13.18
C LYS A 22 1.65 -14.45 -13.76
N MET A 23 2.19 -13.32 -14.22
CA MET A 23 1.38 -12.29 -14.87
C MET A 23 0.73 -12.79 -16.16
N LYS A 24 1.48 -13.49 -17.00
CA LYS A 24 0.96 -14.06 -18.25
C LYS A 24 -0.14 -15.07 -18.04
N ALA A 25 -0.02 -15.88 -16.98
CA ALA A 25 -0.99 -16.92 -16.67
C ALA A 25 -2.35 -16.34 -16.30
N ASP A 26 -2.38 -15.16 -15.67
CA ASP A 26 -3.61 -14.51 -15.26
C ASP A 26 -3.43 -12.98 -15.23
N LEU A 27 -3.88 -12.30 -16.29
CA LEU A 27 -3.90 -10.84 -16.40
C LEU A 27 -5.20 -10.24 -15.84
N SER A 28 -5.75 -10.79 -14.77
CA SER A 28 -6.89 -10.17 -14.09
C SER A 28 -6.46 -9.10 -13.10
N PHE A 29 -7.33 -8.14 -12.80
CA PHE A 29 -7.09 -7.14 -11.76
C PHE A 29 -6.83 -7.80 -10.41
N LYS A 30 -7.57 -8.85 -10.07
CA LYS A 30 -7.39 -9.59 -8.84
C LYS A 30 -5.95 -10.11 -8.71
N ASN A 31 -5.48 -10.85 -9.70
CA ASN A 31 -4.14 -11.44 -9.66
C ASN A 31 -3.05 -10.37 -9.63
N LEU A 32 -3.19 -9.32 -10.44
CA LEU A 32 -2.18 -8.24 -10.48
C LEU A 32 -2.10 -7.48 -9.15
N CYS A 33 -3.22 -7.24 -8.49
CA CYS A 33 -3.23 -6.62 -7.17
C CYS A 33 -2.65 -7.54 -6.07
N GLU A 34 -2.95 -8.83 -6.11
CA GLU A 34 -2.33 -9.81 -5.22
C GLU A 34 -0.82 -9.87 -5.44
N MET A 35 -0.36 -9.86 -6.69
CA MET A 35 1.06 -9.80 -7.03
C MET A 35 1.73 -8.53 -6.49
N TYR A 36 1.04 -7.38 -6.53
CA TYR A 36 1.56 -6.14 -5.97
C TYR A 36 1.95 -6.31 -4.50
N PHE A 37 1.05 -6.86 -3.69
CA PHE A 37 1.33 -7.07 -2.26
C PHE A 37 2.35 -8.19 -2.00
N ASN A 38 2.35 -9.25 -2.79
CA ASN A 38 3.29 -10.36 -2.63
C ASN A 38 4.72 -10.01 -3.07
N GLY A 39 4.87 -9.06 -3.98
CA GLY A 39 6.15 -8.52 -4.44
C GLY A 39 6.33 -7.05 -4.08
N ASP A 40 5.88 -6.64 -2.90
CA ASP A 40 5.83 -5.24 -2.48
C ASP A 40 7.20 -4.56 -2.45
N ASP A 41 8.26 -5.25 -2.05
CA ASP A 41 9.61 -4.71 -2.07
C ASP A 41 10.02 -4.23 -3.47
N TRP A 42 9.80 -5.05 -4.48
CA TRP A 42 10.07 -4.71 -5.87
C TRP A 42 9.16 -3.59 -6.37
N SER A 43 7.86 -3.68 -6.07
CA SER A 43 6.87 -2.70 -6.49
C SER A 43 7.15 -1.32 -5.87
N MET A 44 7.51 -1.29 -4.60
CA MET A 44 7.89 -0.07 -3.90
C MET A 44 9.19 0.51 -4.44
N GLU A 45 10.23 -0.30 -4.61
CA GLU A 45 11.53 0.14 -5.15
C GLU A 45 11.40 0.74 -6.56
N LYS A 46 10.65 0.08 -7.43
CA LYS A 46 10.47 0.51 -8.83
C LYS A 46 9.40 1.58 -9.02
N ASN A 47 8.66 1.94 -7.97
CA ASN A 47 7.46 2.77 -8.09
C ASN A 47 6.52 2.24 -9.18
N PHE A 48 6.28 0.93 -9.13
CA PHE A 48 5.50 0.23 -10.14
C PHE A 48 4.24 -0.41 -9.52
N PRO A 49 3.06 -0.25 -10.11
CA PRO A 49 2.78 0.68 -11.20
C PRO A 49 2.93 2.15 -10.77
N ASN A 50 3.31 3.03 -11.70
CA ASN A 50 3.38 4.45 -11.37
C ASN A 50 1.99 5.06 -11.20
N VAL A 51 1.92 6.27 -10.62
CA VAL A 51 0.64 6.91 -10.29
C VAL A 51 -0.26 7.16 -11.52
N GLU A 52 0.33 7.48 -12.65
CA GLU A 52 -0.43 7.71 -13.88
C GLU A 52 -1.11 6.42 -14.36
N THR A 53 -0.40 5.32 -14.31
CA THR A 53 -0.95 4.00 -14.62
C THR A 53 -2.06 3.64 -13.64
N LEU A 54 -1.86 3.83 -12.35
CA LEU A 54 -2.87 3.56 -11.33
C LEU A 54 -4.14 4.39 -11.52
N ARG A 55 -4.02 5.64 -11.92
CA ARG A 55 -5.15 6.51 -12.23
C ARG A 55 -6.03 5.98 -13.35
N ASN A 56 -5.44 5.30 -14.34
CA ASN A 56 -6.20 4.64 -15.42
C ASN A 56 -7.08 3.49 -14.92
N PHE A 57 -6.75 2.91 -13.77
CA PHE A 57 -7.49 1.79 -13.20
C PHE A 57 -8.36 2.16 -11.99
N LYS A 58 -8.41 3.44 -11.65
CA LYS A 58 -9.27 3.93 -10.57
C LYS A 58 -10.73 3.50 -10.81
N GLY A 59 -11.38 3.00 -9.77
CA GLY A 59 -12.72 2.43 -9.84
C GLY A 59 -12.77 0.93 -10.17
N LYS A 60 -11.62 0.31 -10.48
CA LYS A 60 -11.55 -1.12 -10.88
C LYS A 60 -10.71 -1.97 -9.94
N ILE A 61 -9.83 -1.36 -9.15
CA ILE A 61 -8.84 -2.06 -8.32
C ILE A 61 -9.03 -1.85 -6.81
N GLU A 62 -9.93 -0.98 -6.41
CA GLU A 62 -10.20 -0.71 -4.99
C GLU A 62 -10.73 -1.95 -4.26
N ALA A 63 -11.53 -2.77 -4.92
CA ALA A 63 -12.02 -4.03 -4.37
C ALA A 63 -10.90 -5.01 -3.99
N TYR A 64 -9.70 -4.82 -4.56
CA TYR A 64 -8.52 -5.64 -4.33
C TYR A 64 -7.45 -4.93 -3.50
N GLY A 65 -7.79 -3.78 -2.91
CA GLY A 65 -6.96 -3.09 -1.94
C GLY A 65 -6.08 -1.96 -2.46
N LEU A 66 -6.11 -1.64 -3.75
CA LEU A 66 -5.33 -0.53 -4.32
C LEU A 66 -6.22 0.69 -4.57
N PHE A 67 -5.91 1.80 -3.91
CA PHE A 67 -6.69 3.04 -3.95
C PHE A 67 -5.83 4.20 -4.46
N THR A 68 -6.32 4.92 -5.46
CA THR A 68 -5.61 6.06 -6.04
C THR A 68 -6.46 7.31 -5.98
N ASP A 69 -5.89 8.40 -5.44
CA ASP A 69 -6.60 9.67 -5.25
C ASP A 69 -7.97 9.46 -4.56
N TYR A 70 -7.99 8.62 -3.53
CA TYR A 70 -9.19 8.25 -2.80
C TYR A 70 -9.34 9.14 -1.55
N VAL A 71 -10.52 9.68 -1.34
CA VAL A 71 -10.84 10.52 -0.17
C VAL A 71 -11.99 9.90 0.60
N GLY A 72 -11.81 9.64 1.89
CA GLY A 72 -12.86 9.14 2.76
C GLY A 72 -12.44 8.00 3.67
N MET A 73 -13.42 7.16 4.03
CA MET A 73 -13.24 6.01 4.93
C MET A 73 -13.62 4.73 4.18
N PRO A 74 -12.64 4.06 3.54
CA PRO A 74 -12.92 2.81 2.85
C PRO A 74 -13.20 1.68 3.85
N ASN A 75 -13.86 0.63 3.38
CA ASN A 75 -13.95 -0.61 4.14
C ASN A 75 -12.53 -1.18 4.32
N ILE A 76 -12.23 -1.66 5.54
CA ILE A 76 -10.92 -2.19 5.85
C ILE A 76 -10.74 -3.57 5.21
N LEU A 77 -9.68 -3.69 4.41
CA LEU A 77 -9.17 -4.96 3.89
C LEU A 77 -7.85 -5.27 4.59
N SER A 78 -7.48 -6.54 4.66
CA SER A 78 -6.26 -6.97 5.33
C SER A 78 -4.98 -6.43 4.66
N LYS A 79 -5.05 -6.11 3.37
CA LYS A 79 -3.97 -5.50 2.60
C LYS A 79 -4.52 -4.33 1.81
N MET A 80 -3.99 -3.15 2.07
CA MET A 80 -4.40 -1.91 1.40
C MET A 80 -3.19 -1.08 1.02
N ALA A 81 -3.29 -0.37 -0.09
CA ALA A 81 -2.30 0.60 -0.53
C ALA A 81 -2.98 1.86 -1.05
N PHE A 82 -2.46 3.02 -0.66
CA PHE A 82 -2.99 4.32 -1.07
C PHE A 82 -1.93 5.11 -1.81
N PHE A 83 -2.31 5.63 -2.95
CA PHE A 83 -1.46 6.28 -3.92
C PHE A 83 -1.96 7.68 -4.29
N GLY A 84 -1.10 8.47 -4.91
CA GLY A 84 -1.44 9.80 -5.40
C GLY A 84 -1.78 10.75 -4.27
N ASP A 85 -2.88 11.47 -4.41
CA ASP A 85 -3.37 12.46 -3.46
C ASP A 85 -4.48 11.90 -2.55
N SER A 86 -4.39 10.63 -2.18
CA SER A 86 -5.34 10.00 -1.26
C SER A 86 -5.33 10.67 0.11
N ASP A 87 -6.51 10.77 0.73
CA ASP A 87 -6.68 11.29 2.10
C ASP A 87 -7.74 10.44 2.81
N VAL A 88 -7.30 9.57 3.73
CA VAL A 88 -8.14 8.51 4.28
C VAL A 88 -8.11 8.46 5.79
N LYS A 89 -9.21 7.96 6.36
CA LYS A 89 -9.29 7.55 7.77
C LYS A 89 -9.47 6.04 7.83
N LEU A 90 -8.64 5.39 8.64
CA LEU A 90 -8.61 3.93 8.76
C LEU A 90 -8.71 3.54 10.24
N ASN A 91 -9.68 2.71 10.57
CA ASN A 91 -9.86 2.17 11.92
C ASN A 91 -9.60 0.66 11.89
N TYR A 92 -8.61 0.23 12.67
CA TYR A 92 -8.26 -1.18 12.83
C TYR A 92 -8.59 -1.62 14.26
N ASP A 93 -9.30 -2.74 14.40
CA ASP A 93 -9.74 -3.26 15.69
C ASP A 93 -9.64 -4.80 15.76
N GLY A 94 -10.13 -5.37 16.85
CA GLY A 94 -10.19 -6.81 17.06
C GLY A 94 -8.80 -7.45 17.13
N PHE A 95 -8.70 -8.68 16.61
CA PHE A 95 -7.47 -9.45 16.49
C PHE A 95 -6.92 -9.42 15.05
N SER A 96 -7.08 -8.30 14.37
CA SER A 96 -6.66 -8.16 12.98
C SER A 96 -5.16 -7.97 12.85
N VAL A 97 -4.59 -8.50 11.76
CA VAL A 97 -3.23 -8.18 11.29
C VAL A 97 -3.36 -7.63 9.88
N SER A 98 -2.95 -6.40 9.68
CA SER A 98 -3.17 -5.69 8.43
C SER A 98 -1.87 -5.12 7.87
N GLN A 99 -1.73 -5.17 6.54
CA GLN A 99 -0.65 -4.55 5.79
C GLN A 99 -1.17 -3.27 5.12
N LEU A 100 -0.42 -2.19 5.26
CA LEU A 100 -0.77 -0.90 4.69
C LEU A 100 0.45 -0.29 4.01
N ILE A 101 0.25 0.25 2.81
CA ILE A 101 1.27 0.98 2.07
C ILE A 101 0.73 2.38 1.75
N LEU A 102 1.50 3.40 2.11
CA LEU A 102 1.21 4.80 1.78
C LEU A 102 2.37 5.36 0.97
N ARG A 103 2.09 5.92 -0.19
CA ARG A 103 3.13 6.54 -0.99
C ARG A 103 2.64 7.76 -1.78
N HIS A 104 3.57 8.41 -2.50
CA HIS A 104 3.35 9.68 -3.19
C HIS A 104 2.99 10.77 -2.18
N SER A 105 1.84 11.44 -2.34
CA SER A 105 1.35 12.45 -1.42
C SER A 105 0.17 11.97 -0.57
N ALA A 106 0.00 10.66 -0.43
CA ALA A 106 -1.10 10.08 0.33
C ALA A 106 -1.04 10.48 1.80
N LYS A 107 -2.19 10.75 2.38
CA LYS A 107 -2.38 11.08 3.79
C LYS A 107 -3.32 10.09 4.44
N ALA A 108 -2.99 9.65 5.64
CA ALA A 108 -3.85 8.77 6.40
C ALA A 108 -3.90 9.16 7.87
N LYS A 109 -5.09 9.02 8.45
CA LYS A 109 -5.30 9.05 9.90
C LYS A 109 -5.71 7.66 10.34
N ILE A 110 -4.86 7.03 11.16
CA ILE A 110 -5.02 5.64 11.59
C ILE A 110 -5.36 5.61 13.06
N THR A 111 -6.43 4.91 13.42
CA THR A 111 -6.71 4.51 14.79
C THR A 111 -6.64 2.99 14.88
N ALA A 112 -5.76 2.48 15.73
CA ALA A 112 -5.67 1.06 16.05
C ALA A 112 -6.11 0.84 17.50
N SER A 113 -6.93 -0.16 17.72
CA SER A 113 -7.51 -0.46 19.04
C SER A 113 -7.57 -1.97 19.28
N GLU A 114 -7.98 -2.34 20.51
CA GLU A 114 -8.07 -3.73 20.93
C GLU A 114 -6.73 -4.44 20.77
N TYR A 115 -6.64 -5.48 19.95
CA TYR A 115 -5.42 -6.26 19.70
C TYR A 115 -4.94 -6.12 18.25
N ALA A 116 -5.38 -5.10 17.54
CA ALA A 116 -5.01 -4.90 16.15
C ALA A 116 -3.50 -4.67 15.97
N ILE A 117 -2.94 -5.30 14.96
CA ILE A 117 -1.56 -5.10 14.51
C ILE A 117 -1.61 -4.55 13.10
N VAL A 118 -0.97 -3.41 12.89
CA VAL A 118 -0.84 -2.79 11.56
C VAL A 118 0.63 -2.70 11.19
N ILE A 119 0.96 -3.22 10.01
CA ILE A 119 2.30 -3.11 9.42
C ILE A 119 2.20 -2.10 8.29
N LEU A 120 2.83 -0.93 8.49
CA LEU A 120 2.78 0.20 7.58
C LEU A 120 4.12 0.39 6.89
N ASN A 121 4.12 0.36 5.56
CA ASN A 121 5.21 0.89 4.75
C ASN A 121 4.82 2.29 4.26
N ILE A 122 5.63 3.30 4.57
CA ILE A 122 5.39 4.67 4.15
C ILE A 122 6.56 5.19 3.34
N LEU A 123 6.26 5.76 2.17
CA LEU A 123 7.24 6.16 1.17
C LEU A 123 7.00 7.59 0.67
N ASP A 124 7.98 8.11 -0.04
CA ASP A 124 7.90 9.42 -0.70
C ASP A 124 7.56 10.54 0.30
N ASN A 125 6.61 11.39 -0.01
CA ASN A 125 6.15 12.49 0.85
C ASN A 125 4.82 12.17 1.55
N ALA A 126 4.47 10.89 1.69
CA ALA A 126 3.25 10.50 2.37
C ALA A 126 3.27 10.94 3.84
N GLU A 127 2.09 11.19 4.38
CA GLU A 127 1.89 11.66 5.75
C GLU A 127 0.95 10.73 6.49
N VAL A 128 1.24 10.49 7.77
CA VAL A 128 0.38 9.66 8.61
C VAL A 128 0.29 10.23 10.02
N GLU A 129 -0.91 10.16 10.59
CA GLU A 129 -1.17 10.39 12.00
C GLU A 129 -1.74 9.10 12.59
N ILE A 130 -1.09 8.57 13.64
CA ILE A 130 -1.41 7.27 14.21
C ILE A 130 -1.77 7.41 15.67
N GLU A 131 -2.90 6.84 16.07
CA GLU A 131 -3.28 6.64 17.47
C GLU A 131 -3.42 5.14 17.70
N ALA A 132 -2.51 4.56 18.49
CA ALA A 132 -2.57 3.16 18.90
C ALA A 132 -2.98 3.09 20.37
N ILE A 133 -4.17 2.59 20.64
CA ILE A 133 -4.75 2.46 21.98
C ILE A 133 -4.93 0.98 22.34
N ASP A 134 -5.31 0.72 23.59
CA ASP A 134 -5.48 -0.63 24.12
C ASP A 134 -4.20 -1.47 23.98
N ASN A 135 -4.32 -2.71 23.49
CA ASN A 135 -3.21 -3.62 23.24
C ASN A 135 -2.80 -3.64 21.75
N SER A 136 -3.18 -2.63 21.00
CA SER A 136 -2.84 -2.52 19.58
C SER A 136 -1.37 -2.12 19.38
N ARG A 137 -0.84 -2.42 18.20
CA ARG A 137 0.52 -2.08 17.80
C ARG A 137 0.57 -1.68 16.34
N VAL A 138 1.37 -0.67 16.04
CA VAL A 138 1.68 -0.27 14.66
C VAL A 138 3.19 -0.31 14.45
N GLU A 139 3.62 -1.13 13.49
CA GLU A 139 5.00 -1.20 13.02
C GLU A 139 5.12 -0.38 11.74
N VAL A 140 5.96 0.64 11.74
CA VAL A 140 6.15 1.55 10.61
C VAL A 140 7.54 1.37 10.01
N PHE A 141 7.59 1.10 8.71
CA PHE A 141 8.82 1.10 7.93
C PHE A 141 8.83 2.35 7.04
N SER A 142 9.72 3.29 7.31
CA SER A 142 9.81 4.57 6.62
C SER A 142 10.96 4.56 5.62
N TYR A 143 10.64 4.78 4.34
CA TYR A 143 11.57 4.69 3.21
C TYR A 143 11.94 6.05 2.60
N GLY A 144 11.53 7.14 3.21
CA GLY A 144 11.80 8.46 2.64
C GLY A 144 11.62 9.60 3.65
N ASN A 145 11.15 10.74 3.17
CA ASN A 145 10.94 11.94 3.96
C ASN A 145 9.50 12.08 4.46
N SER A 146 8.91 10.97 4.84
CA SER A 146 7.53 10.92 5.31
C SER A 146 7.35 11.67 6.64
N ASN A 147 6.20 12.29 6.80
CA ASN A 147 5.81 12.94 8.05
C ASN A 147 4.94 11.98 8.87
N ILE A 148 5.44 11.58 10.05
CA ILE A 148 4.79 10.61 10.91
C ILE A 148 4.56 11.24 12.29
N LYS A 149 3.28 11.35 12.68
CA LYS A 149 2.87 11.75 14.02
C LYS A 149 2.17 10.56 14.68
N TYR A 150 2.46 10.30 15.94
CA TYR A 150 1.87 9.14 16.60
C TYR A 150 1.74 9.28 18.11
N THR A 151 0.82 8.50 18.67
CA THR A 151 0.68 8.22 20.10
C THR A 151 0.47 6.72 20.29
N GLY A 152 0.89 6.17 21.43
CA GLY A 152 0.72 4.77 21.77
C GLY A 152 1.87 3.88 21.33
N ASP A 153 1.61 2.57 21.21
CA ASP A 153 2.62 1.57 20.85
C ASP A 153 2.87 1.58 19.33
N VAL A 154 3.72 2.49 18.90
CA VAL A 154 4.13 2.66 17.51
C VAL A 154 5.65 2.56 17.44
N ARG A 155 6.15 1.63 16.61
CA ARG A 155 7.57 1.47 16.37
C ARG A 155 7.90 1.93 14.94
N ILE A 156 8.88 2.80 14.80
CA ILE A 156 9.31 3.34 13.51
C ILE A 156 10.72 2.84 13.21
N THR A 157 10.87 2.19 12.07
CA THR A 157 12.16 1.75 11.54
C THR A 157 12.43 2.46 10.22
N LYS A 158 13.58 3.09 10.10
CA LYS A 158 14.04 3.63 8.81
C LYS A 158 14.54 2.49 7.94
N SER A 159 14.02 2.40 6.74
CA SER A 159 14.31 1.33 5.80
C SER A 159 14.81 1.88 4.46
N SER A 160 15.44 1.03 3.68
CA SER A 160 15.92 1.33 2.34
C SER A 160 15.86 0.08 1.46
N PHE A 161 15.78 0.29 0.17
CA PHE A 161 15.86 -0.80 -0.81
C PHE A 161 17.33 -1.11 -1.11
N LYS A 162 17.70 -2.37 -1.02
CA LYS A 162 19.05 -2.85 -1.31
C LYS A 162 19.00 -4.15 -2.08
#